data_62ebfb0a66d7b83a90753aac5ac84756
#
_entry.id   62ebfb0a66d7b83a90753aac5ac84756
#
_cell.length_a   1.000
_cell.length_b   1.000
_cell.length_c   1.000
_cell.angle_alpha   90.00
_cell.angle_beta   90.00
_cell.angle_gamma   90.00
#
_symmetry.space_group_name_H-M   'P 1'
#
loop_
_entity.id
_entity.type
_entity.pdbx_description
1 polymer ?
#
loop_
_entity_poly.entity_id
_entity_poly.type
_entity_poly.pdbx_seq_one_letter_code
_entity_poly.pdbx_strand_id
1 'polypeptide(L)'
;MIQKVISLWILLQCEASDLDELSTNSNSKEGTIKFNMRKSLDLEQEGCYLQTGKKECLEECGFNATAKSIFIIHGWTMSGMFESWMHKLVSAVMQRETEANVVVVDWISMAQQLYPDAVNHTRLVGRSIADMLDWLQDETQLPLKNVHLIGYSLGAHVAGYAGTFVQGTIGRITGLDPAGPMFEGADEHKRLSSDDADFVDVLHTYTRGALGVSIGIQEPIGDIDIYPNGGDGQPGCSIGDVLTVAGNFMEVVKCEHERAVHLFVDSLMNKDHMSYAFQCTGPDRFKKGICLSCRKNRCNNIGYNARKMRKRRNTKMYLKTRADTPFGGFHYQMKMHVFDRKLSVDPDPTFYVKLHGAHNDTSGIYVDVPDNKIGLNATNTFLVFTEEDIGDLLKIELSWEGETESWSSILKSLKKNFLSWNTSLNKPVLQVRRIRVKAGETQKKFTFCVPDESKMDISPGESLTLVKCRDGWESKPRKRYENTLRIKYFSFLPFLEKTKSNSNSQTANVMT
;
A
#
# COMPACT_ATOMS: atom_id res chain seq x y z
N MET A 1 -24.59 -21.39 -4.92
CA MET A 1 -23.59 -21.14 -6.01
C MET A 1 -22.26 -20.68 -5.43
N ILE A 2 -22.24 -19.73 -4.52
CA ILE A 2 -21.04 -19.23 -3.81
C ILE A 2 -20.30 -20.36 -3.08
N GLN A 3 -21.03 -21.26 -2.40
CA GLN A 3 -20.46 -22.42 -1.71
C GLN A 3 -19.77 -23.42 -2.67
N LYS A 4 -20.24 -23.55 -3.91
CA LYS A 4 -19.59 -24.42 -4.91
C LYS A 4 -18.30 -23.84 -5.49
N VAL A 5 -18.19 -22.52 -5.60
CA VAL A 5 -16.95 -21.84 -6.03
C VAL A 5 -15.90 -21.90 -4.91
N ILE A 6 -16.31 -21.71 -3.66
CA ILE A 6 -15.44 -21.85 -2.48
C ILE A 6 -15.01 -23.31 -2.32
N SER A 7 -15.91 -24.30 -2.52
CA SER A 7 -15.55 -25.72 -2.48
C SER A 7 -14.60 -26.12 -3.62
N LEU A 8 -14.73 -25.53 -4.79
CA LEU A 8 -13.80 -25.78 -5.91
C LEU A 8 -12.39 -25.22 -5.59
N TRP A 9 -12.30 -24.10 -4.92
CA TRP A 9 -11.04 -23.51 -4.47
C TRP A 9 -10.40 -24.29 -3.31
N ILE A 10 -11.21 -24.79 -2.35
CA ILE A 10 -10.72 -25.59 -1.21
C ILE A 10 -10.29 -27.00 -1.68
N LEU A 11 -10.98 -27.60 -2.65
CA LEU A 11 -10.55 -28.88 -3.26
C LEU A 11 -9.25 -28.76 -4.04
N LEU A 12 -8.93 -27.60 -4.59
CA LEU A 12 -7.65 -27.32 -5.25
C LEU A 12 -6.48 -27.14 -4.27
N GLN A 13 -6.76 -26.96 -2.97
CA GLN A 13 -5.72 -26.85 -1.93
C GLN A 13 -5.36 -28.20 -1.27
N CYS A 14 -6.19 -29.24 -1.39
CA CYS A 14 -6.01 -30.50 -0.64
C CYS A 14 -5.17 -31.56 -1.36
N GLU A 15 -4.78 -31.41 -2.62
CA GLU A 15 -4.01 -32.45 -3.36
C GLU A 15 -2.55 -32.09 -3.67
N ALA A 16 -1.98 -31.08 -3.02
CA ALA A 16 -0.61 -30.61 -3.31
C ALA A 16 0.50 -31.27 -2.45
N SER A 17 0.27 -32.44 -1.88
CA SER A 17 1.26 -33.05 -0.99
C SER A 17 2.06 -34.22 -1.56
N ASP A 18 2.13 -34.47 -2.84
CA ASP A 18 3.07 -35.47 -3.41
C ASP A 18 3.30 -35.27 -4.90
N LEU A 19 4.22 -34.39 -5.29
CA LEU A 19 4.71 -34.31 -6.68
C LEU A 19 6.20 -33.93 -6.74
N ASP A 20 7.05 -34.73 -6.13
CA ASP A 20 8.52 -34.63 -6.35
C ASP A 20 9.08 -35.69 -7.31
N GLU A 21 8.25 -36.55 -7.90
CA GLU A 21 8.70 -37.52 -8.90
C GLU A 21 7.73 -37.64 -10.07
N LEU A 22 8.01 -36.95 -11.17
CA LEU A 22 7.61 -37.41 -12.49
C LEU A 22 8.56 -36.91 -13.58
N SER A 23 9.62 -37.69 -13.77
CA SER A 23 10.48 -37.64 -14.93
C SER A 23 9.78 -38.34 -16.10
N THR A 24 9.82 -37.70 -17.28
CA THR A 24 9.87 -38.26 -18.60
C THR A 24 8.80 -39.29 -19.03
N ASN A 25 7.75 -38.85 -19.62
CA ASN A 25 7.29 -39.34 -20.95
C ASN A 25 5.90 -38.79 -21.30
N SER A 26 5.80 -37.89 -22.27
CA SER A 26 4.61 -37.92 -23.15
C SER A 26 4.75 -36.87 -24.26
N ASN A 27 4.48 -37.28 -25.48
CA ASN A 27 4.07 -36.44 -26.60
C ASN A 27 2.77 -35.71 -26.28
N SER A 28 2.83 -34.64 -25.48
CA SER A 28 1.79 -33.64 -25.30
C SER A 28 2.18 -32.42 -26.14
N LYS A 29 1.23 -31.85 -26.88
CA LYS A 29 1.39 -30.56 -27.59
C LYS A 29 1.97 -29.56 -26.60
N GLU A 30 3.28 -29.36 -26.60
CA GLU A 30 3.98 -28.34 -25.82
C GLU A 30 3.36 -27.01 -26.20
N GLY A 31 2.81 -26.29 -25.21
CA GLY A 31 2.23 -24.98 -25.43
C GLY A 31 3.30 -24.03 -25.97
N THR A 32 2.96 -23.27 -27.00
CA THR A 32 3.89 -22.39 -27.67
C THR A 32 4.01 -21.06 -26.89
N ILE A 33 5.22 -20.68 -26.48
CA ILE A 33 5.53 -19.37 -25.92
C ILE A 33 5.99 -18.46 -27.06
N LYS A 34 5.40 -17.27 -27.18
CA LYS A 34 5.73 -16.31 -28.24
C LYS A 34 6.20 -14.98 -27.64
N PHE A 35 7.24 -14.41 -28.23
CA PHE A 35 7.78 -13.11 -27.88
C PHE A 35 7.38 -12.09 -28.94
N ASN A 36 6.29 -11.38 -28.70
CA ASN A 36 5.71 -10.42 -29.64
C ASN A 36 6.25 -9.01 -29.37
N MET A 37 7.22 -8.57 -30.17
CA MET A 37 7.75 -7.21 -30.11
C MET A 37 6.80 -6.25 -30.82
N ARG A 38 6.35 -5.21 -30.11
CA ARG A 38 5.42 -4.21 -30.59
C ARG A 38 6.15 -3.09 -31.30
N LYS A 39 5.70 -2.75 -32.51
CA LYS A 39 6.28 -1.68 -33.34
C LYS A 39 5.39 -0.45 -33.46
N SER A 40 4.09 -0.61 -33.18
CA SER A 40 3.09 0.43 -33.37
C SER A 40 2.21 0.56 -32.13
N LEU A 41 1.69 1.77 -31.90
CA LEU A 41 0.63 2.03 -30.93
C LEU A 41 -0.71 1.43 -31.39
N ASP A 42 -0.85 1.15 -32.69
CA ASP A 42 -1.99 0.42 -33.21
C ASP A 42 -1.86 -1.06 -32.83
N LEU A 43 -2.72 -1.48 -31.94
CA LEU A 43 -2.67 -2.80 -31.31
C LEU A 43 -3.36 -3.88 -32.17
N GLU A 44 -4.09 -3.49 -33.20
CA GLU A 44 -4.65 -4.41 -34.21
C GLU A 44 -3.58 -4.84 -35.22
N GLN A 45 -2.49 -4.07 -35.35
CA GLN A 45 -1.35 -4.50 -36.14
C GLN A 45 -0.61 -5.67 -35.47
N GLU A 46 -0.37 -6.72 -36.25
CA GLU A 46 0.48 -7.82 -35.78
C GLU A 46 1.86 -7.29 -35.40
N GLY A 47 2.33 -7.67 -34.18
CA GLY A 47 3.69 -7.39 -33.77
C GLY A 47 4.68 -8.30 -34.50
N CYS A 48 5.96 -8.01 -34.34
CA CYS A 48 7.03 -8.82 -34.87
C CYS A 48 7.45 -9.87 -33.83
N TYR A 49 7.62 -11.14 -34.26
CA TYR A 49 7.94 -12.23 -33.34
C TYR A 49 9.46 -12.45 -33.26
N LEU A 50 10.01 -12.31 -32.05
CA LEU A 50 11.38 -12.71 -31.76
C LEU A 50 11.44 -14.23 -31.54
N GLN A 51 12.47 -14.87 -32.12
CA GLN A 51 12.70 -16.31 -32.00
C GLN A 51 14.17 -16.56 -31.63
N THR A 52 14.39 -17.23 -30.50
CA THR A 52 15.74 -17.65 -30.07
C THR A 52 16.44 -18.43 -31.18
N GLY A 53 17.69 -18.07 -31.47
CA GLY A 53 18.49 -18.71 -32.51
C GLY A 53 18.26 -18.17 -33.94
N LYS A 54 17.30 -17.26 -34.16
CA LYS A 54 17.06 -16.61 -35.46
C LYS A 54 17.44 -15.14 -35.42
N LYS A 55 18.65 -14.85 -35.86
CA LYS A 55 19.18 -13.46 -35.84
C LYS A 55 18.43 -12.53 -36.78
N GLU A 56 17.93 -13.06 -37.88
CA GLU A 56 17.20 -12.30 -38.90
C GLU A 56 15.98 -11.60 -38.32
N CYS A 57 15.29 -12.23 -37.35
CA CYS A 57 14.12 -11.62 -36.71
C CYS A 57 14.43 -10.37 -35.88
N LEU A 58 15.68 -10.20 -35.42
CA LEU A 58 16.08 -8.97 -34.70
C LEU A 58 16.14 -7.77 -35.65
N GLU A 59 16.68 -7.95 -36.84
CA GLU A 59 16.74 -6.91 -37.87
C GLU A 59 15.33 -6.58 -38.40
N GLU A 60 14.54 -7.60 -38.73
CA GLU A 60 13.15 -7.46 -39.18
C GLU A 60 12.27 -6.76 -38.14
N CYS A 61 12.47 -7.08 -36.86
CA CYS A 61 11.77 -6.46 -35.75
C CYS A 61 12.36 -5.09 -35.37
N GLY A 62 13.51 -4.70 -35.91
CA GLY A 62 14.18 -3.45 -35.56
C GLY A 62 14.58 -3.41 -34.08
N PHE A 63 15.08 -4.53 -33.55
CA PHE A 63 15.51 -4.63 -32.17
C PHE A 63 16.74 -3.72 -31.90
N ASN A 64 16.64 -2.85 -30.90
CA ASN A 64 17.71 -1.94 -30.52
C ASN A 64 18.34 -2.38 -29.18
N ALA A 65 19.50 -3.05 -29.22
CA ALA A 65 20.19 -3.53 -28.04
C ALA A 65 20.66 -2.45 -27.06
N THR A 66 20.79 -1.18 -27.53
CA THR A 66 21.21 -0.07 -26.66
C THR A 66 20.05 0.55 -25.89
N ALA A 67 18.82 0.33 -26.34
CA ALA A 67 17.61 0.82 -25.73
C ALA A 67 17.20 -0.04 -24.52
N LYS A 68 16.23 0.46 -23.75
CA LYS A 68 15.54 -0.36 -22.74
C LYS A 68 14.77 -1.49 -23.42
N SER A 69 14.77 -2.67 -22.83
CA SER A 69 13.96 -3.79 -23.27
C SER A 69 12.94 -4.14 -22.18
N ILE A 70 11.67 -3.92 -22.46
CA ILE A 70 10.57 -4.06 -21.50
C ILE A 70 9.73 -5.25 -21.93
N PHE A 71 9.70 -6.29 -21.08
CA PHE A 71 8.91 -7.50 -21.29
C PHE A 71 7.67 -7.44 -20.42
N ILE A 72 6.50 -7.59 -21.03
CA ILE A 72 5.19 -7.58 -20.34
C ILE A 72 4.65 -9.00 -20.33
N ILE A 73 4.38 -9.52 -19.12
CA ILE A 73 4.04 -10.93 -18.90
C ILE A 73 2.67 -10.98 -18.21
N HIS A 74 1.67 -11.53 -18.92
CA HIS A 74 0.30 -11.66 -18.39
C HIS A 74 0.19 -12.79 -17.37
N GLY A 75 -0.94 -12.81 -16.65
CA GLY A 75 -1.27 -13.82 -15.66
C GLY A 75 -2.10 -14.98 -16.23
N TRP A 76 -2.73 -15.71 -15.30
CA TRP A 76 -3.72 -16.73 -15.60
C TRP A 76 -4.96 -16.11 -16.28
N THR A 77 -5.49 -16.77 -17.30
CA THR A 77 -6.68 -16.31 -18.02
C THR A 77 -7.64 -17.45 -18.29
N MET A 78 -8.92 -17.25 -17.94
CA MET A 78 -9.97 -18.24 -18.25
C MET A 78 -10.51 -18.10 -19.67
N SER A 79 -10.38 -16.92 -20.27
CA SER A 79 -10.96 -16.62 -21.60
C SER A 79 -10.07 -17.06 -22.76
N GLY A 80 -8.79 -17.35 -22.50
CA GLY A 80 -7.81 -17.60 -23.56
C GLY A 80 -7.53 -16.37 -24.45
N MET A 81 -7.91 -15.18 -24.00
CA MET A 81 -7.69 -13.92 -24.71
C MET A 81 -6.96 -12.94 -23.81
N PHE A 82 -6.25 -11.99 -24.41
CA PHE A 82 -5.65 -10.91 -23.67
C PHE A 82 -6.74 -10.01 -23.05
N GLU A 83 -6.58 -9.70 -21.77
CA GLU A 83 -7.41 -8.75 -21.06
C GLU A 83 -7.22 -7.32 -21.63
N SER A 84 -8.26 -6.50 -21.58
CA SER A 84 -8.27 -5.14 -22.14
C SER A 84 -7.17 -4.22 -21.56
N TRP A 85 -6.73 -4.50 -20.32
CA TRP A 85 -5.66 -3.74 -19.69
C TRP A 85 -4.29 -3.93 -20.35
N MET A 86 -4.04 -5.08 -21.01
CA MET A 86 -2.77 -5.35 -21.71
C MET A 86 -2.50 -4.27 -22.76
N HIS A 87 -3.51 -3.94 -23.55
CA HIS A 87 -3.41 -2.91 -24.58
C HIS A 87 -3.09 -1.54 -23.98
N LYS A 88 -3.75 -1.17 -22.87
CA LYS A 88 -3.49 0.08 -22.17
C LYS A 88 -2.06 0.14 -21.63
N LEU A 89 -1.56 -0.97 -21.07
CA LEU A 89 -0.20 -1.04 -20.53
C LEU A 89 0.86 -0.93 -21.63
N VAL A 90 0.71 -1.69 -22.71
CA VAL A 90 1.62 -1.64 -23.88
C VAL A 90 1.66 -0.23 -24.45
N SER A 91 0.50 0.36 -24.73
CA SER A 91 0.41 1.74 -25.25
C SER A 91 1.06 2.76 -24.30
N ALA A 92 0.82 2.68 -23.00
CA ALA A 92 1.41 3.58 -22.03
C ALA A 92 2.94 3.45 -21.95
N VAL A 93 3.45 2.21 -22.01
CA VAL A 93 4.91 1.95 -22.03
C VAL A 93 5.54 2.54 -23.28
N MET A 94 4.95 2.30 -24.46
CA MET A 94 5.47 2.82 -25.73
C MET A 94 5.43 4.35 -25.81
N GLN A 95 4.40 4.98 -25.24
CA GLN A 95 4.31 6.45 -25.16
C GLN A 95 5.34 7.02 -24.17
N ARG A 96 5.64 6.30 -23.10
CA ARG A 96 6.60 6.73 -22.08
C ARG A 96 8.05 6.58 -22.53
N GLU A 97 8.35 5.48 -23.19
CA GLU A 97 9.69 5.03 -23.62
C GLU A 97 9.69 4.77 -25.12
N THR A 98 9.74 5.84 -25.91
CA THR A 98 9.56 5.82 -27.37
C THR A 98 10.59 4.99 -28.12
N GLU A 99 11.80 4.82 -27.54
CA GLU A 99 12.90 4.07 -28.15
C GLU A 99 13.03 2.64 -27.59
N ALA A 100 12.15 2.25 -26.63
CA ALA A 100 12.29 0.95 -26.00
C ALA A 100 11.82 -0.21 -26.88
N ASN A 101 12.48 -1.35 -26.75
CA ASN A 101 11.93 -2.61 -27.22
C ASN A 101 10.82 -3.06 -26.27
N VAL A 102 9.59 -3.08 -26.73
CA VAL A 102 8.42 -3.54 -25.92
C VAL A 102 7.98 -4.88 -26.42
N VAL A 103 8.16 -5.90 -25.58
CA VAL A 103 7.89 -7.30 -25.92
C VAL A 103 6.78 -7.85 -25.03
N VAL A 104 5.70 -8.33 -25.64
CA VAL A 104 4.64 -9.07 -24.94
C VAL A 104 4.99 -10.55 -24.97
N VAL A 105 5.06 -11.17 -23.80
CA VAL A 105 5.27 -12.61 -23.65
C VAL A 105 3.89 -13.28 -23.66
N ASP A 106 3.58 -13.93 -24.79
CA ASP A 106 2.33 -14.68 -24.99
C ASP A 106 2.54 -16.15 -24.60
N TRP A 107 1.93 -16.54 -23.50
CA TRP A 107 1.89 -17.92 -23.01
C TRP A 107 0.45 -18.38 -22.73
N ILE A 108 -0.55 -17.79 -23.44
CA ILE A 108 -1.98 -18.04 -23.26
C ILE A 108 -2.30 -19.53 -23.28
N SER A 109 -1.70 -20.30 -24.21
CA SER A 109 -1.96 -21.76 -24.35
C SER A 109 -1.68 -22.55 -23.06
N MET A 110 -0.79 -22.06 -22.18
CA MET A 110 -0.48 -22.64 -20.90
C MET A 110 -1.23 -21.93 -19.76
N ALA A 111 -1.44 -20.61 -19.89
CA ALA A 111 -2.11 -19.79 -18.89
C ALA A 111 -3.62 -20.02 -18.78
N GLN A 112 -4.27 -20.55 -19.81
CA GLN A 112 -5.72 -20.82 -19.83
C GLN A 112 -6.11 -22.19 -19.27
N GLN A 113 -5.15 -22.98 -18.82
CA GLN A 113 -5.39 -24.27 -18.21
C GLN A 113 -5.91 -24.14 -16.77
N LEU A 114 -6.17 -25.27 -16.10
CA LEU A 114 -6.53 -25.23 -14.69
C LEU A 114 -5.44 -24.52 -13.89
N TYR A 115 -5.84 -23.78 -12.85
CA TYR A 115 -4.90 -22.94 -12.12
C TYR A 115 -3.62 -23.67 -11.63
N PRO A 116 -3.68 -24.88 -11.04
CA PRO A 116 -2.47 -25.61 -10.64
C PRO A 116 -1.54 -25.93 -11.82
N ASP A 117 -2.11 -26.25 -12.99
CA ASP A 117 -1.33 -26.54 -14.20
C ASP A 117 -0.67 -25.28 -14.74
N ALA A 118 -1.42 -24.15 -14.75
CA ALA A 118 -0.87 -22.84 -15.10
C ALA A 118 0.26 -22.41 -14.14
N VAL A 119 0.12 -22.69 -12.83
CA VAL A 119 1.19 -22.46 -11.83
C VAL A 119 2.43 -23.28 -12.17
N ASN A 120 2.29 -24.57 -12.48
CA ASN A 120 3.43 -25.43 -12.86
C ASN A 120 4.14 -24.92 -14.13
N HIS A 121 3.39 -24.34 -15.07
CA HIS A 121 3.95 -23.77 -16.29
C HIS A 121 4.73 -22.46 -16.07
N THR A 122 4.50 -21.72 -14.97
CA THR A 122 5.21 -20.46 -14.71
C THR A 122 6.73 -20.61 -14.74
N ARG A 123 7.24 -21.73 -14.21
CA ARG A 123 8.67 -22.02 -14.20
C ARG A 123 9.22 -22.27 -15.61
N LEU A 124 8.47 -23.01 -16.45
CA LEU A 124 8.85 -23.28 -17.84
C LEU A 124 8.88 -21.98 -18.65
N VAL A 125 7.84 -21.15 -18.51
CA VAL A 125 7.78 -19.85 -19.19
C VAL A 125 8.91 -18.92 -18.73
N GLY A 126 9.21 -18.87 -17.41
CA GLY A 126 10.33 -18.13 -16.87
C GLY A 126 11.68 -18.60 -17.44
N ARG A 127 11.88 -19.91 -17.59
CA ARG A 127 13.07 -20.46 -18.26
C ARG A 127 13.17 -20.00 -19.70
N SER A 128 12.07 -20.05 -20.46
CA SER A 128 12.07 -19.61 -21.85
C SER A 128 12.39 -18.10 -22.00
N ILE A 129 11.94 -17.26 -21.05
CA ILE A 129 12.32 -15.84 -21.04
C ILE A 129 13.80 -15.68 -20.73
N ALA A 130 14.35 -16.43 -19.78
CA ALA A 130 15.78 -16.41 -19.47
C ALA A 130 16.61 -16.82 -20.70
N ASP A 131 16.26 -17.92 -21.37
CA ASP A 131 16.93 -18.38 -22.59
C ASP A 131 16.87 -17.35 -23.73
N MET A 132 15.74 -16.62 -23.86
CA MET A 132 15.62 -15.49 -24.80
C MET A 132 16.53 -14.34 -24.42
N LEU A 133 16.64 -13.97 -23.14
CA LEU A 133 17.50 -12.89 -22.67
C LEU A 133 18.98 -13.24 -22.80
N ASP A 134 19.38 -14.47 -22.49
CA ASP A 134 20.74 -14.96 -22.67
C ASP A 134 21.12 -14.92 -24.15
N TRP A 135 20.24 -15.40 -25.04
CA TRP A 135 20.47 -15.32 -26.49
C TRP A 135 20.58 -13.88 -27.00
N LEU A 136 19.69 -12.97 -26.54
CA LEU A 136 19.77 -11.54 -26.89
C LEU A 136 21.08 -10.90 -26.38
N GLN A 137 21.56 -11.29 -25.20
CA GLN A 137 22.82 -10.82 -24.65
C GLN A 137 23.99 -11.32 -25.51
N ASP A 138 24.01 -12.58 -25.90
CA ASP A 138 25.06 -13.17 -26.71
C ASP A 138 25.13 -12.56 -28.14
N GLU A 139 23.94 -12.42 -28.78
CA GLU A 139 23.87 -11.94 -30.16
C GLU A 139 24.01 -10.44 -30.33
N THR A 140 23.54 -9.65 -29.35
CA THR A 140 23.42 -8.19 -29.51
C THR A 140 24.20 -7.40 -28.48
N GLN A 141 24.80 -8.06 -27.47
CA GLN A 141 25.43 -7.44 -26.31
C GLN A 141 24.42 -6.60 -25.47
N LEU A 142 23.16 -6.98 -25.44
CA LEU A 142 22.12 -6.34 -24.63
C LEU A 142 22.55 -6.32 -23.15
N PRO A 143 22.68 -5.14 -22.50
CA PRO A 143 22.99 -5.09 -21.09
C PRO A 143 21.74 -5.47 -20.27
N LEU A 144 21.78 -6.54 -19.47
CA LEU A 144 20.65 -6.96 -18.65
C LEU A 144 20.14 -5.87 -17.68
N LYS A 145 20.99 -4.91 -17.29
CA LYS A 145 20.59 -3.73 -16.52
C LYS A 145 19.57 -2.83 -17.23
N ASN A 146 19.47 -2.93 -18.58
CA ASN A 146 18.48 -2.22 -19.40
C ASN A 146 17.17 -3.01 -19.55
N VAL A 147 17.11 -4.24 -19.03
CA VAL A 147 15.94 -5.10 -19.08
C VAL A 147 15.01 -4.80 -17.89
N HIS A 148 13.72 -4.63 -18.17
CA HIS A 148 12.66 -4.49 -17.19
C HIS A 148 11.56 -5.51 -17.48
N LEU A 149 11.32 -6.45 -16.58
CA LEU A 149 10.20 -7.38 -16.66
C LEU A 149 9.03 -6.83 -15.85
N ILE A 150 7.85 -6.79 -16.46
CA ILE A 150 6.60 -6.36 -15.81
C ILE A 150 5.65 -7.55 -15.85
N GLY A 151 5.44 -8.17 -14.69
CA GLY A 151 4.59 -9.35 -14.57
C GLY A 151 3.32 -9.08 -13.77
N TYR A 152 2.18 -9.51 -14.27
CA TYR A 152 0.90 -9.42 -13.60
C TYR A 152 0.44 -10.79 -13.10
N SER A 153 -0.05 -10.88 -11.85
CA SER A 153 -0.58 -12.11 -11.26
C SER A 153 0.44 -13.27 -11.35
N LEU A 154 0.12 -14.41 -11.98
CA LEU A 154 1.09 -15.49 -12.26
C LEU A 154 2.30 -15.00 -13.07
N GLY A 155 2.13 -14.02 -13.95
CA GLY A 155 3.21 -13.43 -14.75
C GLY A 155 4.30 -12.78 -13.88
N ALA A 156 3.97 -12.34 -12.66
CA ALA A 156 4.97 -11.82 -11.73
C ALA A 156 5.94 -12.93 -11.26
N HIS A 157 5.42 -14.13 -11.00
CA HIS A 157 6.27 -15.27 -10.64
C HIS A 157 7.05 -15.81 -11.84
N VAL A 158 6.45 -15.75 -13.05
CA VAL A 158 7.19 -16.01 -14.31
C VAL A 158 8.41 -15.09 -14.42
N ALA A 159 8.24 -13.78 -14.14
CA ALA A 159 9.33 -12.81 -14.15
C ALA A 159 10.40 -13.15 -13.10
N GLY A 160 10.00 -13.58 -11.90
CA GLY A 160 10.91 -14.07 -10.86
C GLY A 160 11.74 -15.27 -11.33
N TYR A 161 11.09 -16.28 -11.90
CA TYR A 161 11.81 -17.43 -12.47
C TYR A 161 12.78 -17.02 -13.59
N ALA A 162 12.39 -16.06 -14.45
CA ALA A 162 13.31 -15.54 -15.46
C ALA A 162 14.55 -14.91 -14.81
N GLY A 163 14.39 -14.12 -13.76
CA GLY A 163 15.48 -13.54 -12.98
C GLY A 163 16.39 -14.59 -12.33
N THR A 164 15.79 -15.65 -11.79
CA THR A 164 16.55 -16.80 -11.22
C THR A 164 17.38 -17.54 -12.26
N PHE A 165 16.89 -17.68 -13.51
CA PHE A 165 17.49 -18.57 -14.51
C PHE A 165 18.44 -17.88 -15.48
N VAL A 166 18.32 -16.57 -15.68
CA VAL A 166 19.17 -15.82 -16.63
C VAL A 166 20.63 -15.80 -16.18
N GLN A 167 21.56 -15.82 -17.15
CA GLN A 167 23.00 -15.72 -16.87
C GLN A 167 23.38 -14.25 -16.66
N GLY A 168 23.19 -13.77 -15.44
CA GLY A 168 23.48 -12.39 -15.05
C GLY A 168 22.41 -11.83 -14.13
N THR A 169 22.24 -10.50 -14.14
CA THR A 169 21.27 -9.85 -13.26
C THR A 169 20.41 -8.86 -14.06
N ILE A 170 19.12 -9.06 -14.06
CA ILE A 170 18.11 -8.18 -14.68
C ILE A 170 18.08 -6.84 -13.94
N GLY A 171 17.92 -5.74 -14.67
CA GLY A 171 17.91 -4.40 -14.07
C GLY A 171 16.70 -4.16 -13.17
N ARG A 172 15.50 -4.60 -13.58
CA ARG A 172 14.27 -4.41 -12.79
C ARG A 172 13.23 -5.47 -13.08
N ILE A 173 12.53 -5.89 -12.02
CA ILE A 173 11.27 -6.62 -12.10
C ILE A 173 10.20 -5.85 -11.35
N THR A 174 9.03 -5.65 -11.99
CA THR A 174 7.84 -5.11 -11.33
C THR A 174 6.76 -6.17 -11.27
N GLY A 175 6.35 -6.56 -10.06
CA GLY A 175 5.23 -7.45 -9.80
C GLY A 175 3.93 -6.65 -9.61
N LEU A 176 2.94 -6.88 -10.47
CA LEU A 176 1.62 -6.25 -10.40
C LEU A 176 0.63 -7.25 -9.81
N ASP A 177 0.32 -7.08 -8.53
CA ASP A 177 -0.50 -7.96 -7.69
C ASP A 177 -0.16 -9.46 -7.90
N PRO A 178 1.08 -9.88 -7.55
CA PRO A 178 1.52 -11.25 -7.78
C PRO A 178 0.56 -12.26 -7.16
N ALA A 179 0.33 -13.39 -7.83
CA ALA A 179 -0.60 -14.41 -7.37
C ALA A 179 -0.25 -14.95 -5.97
N GLY A 180 -1.25 -15.09 -5.09
CA GLY A 180 -1.09 -15.62 -3.74
C GLY A 180 -1.18 -17.14 -3.65
N PRO A 181 -2.24 -17.76 -4.20
CA PRO A 181 -2.44 -19.20 -4.07
C PRO A 181 -1.24 -20.00 -4.63
N MET A 182 -0.75 -20.96 -3.85
CA MET A 182 0.45 -21.77 -4.06
C MET A 182 1.80 -21.04 -4.00
N PHE A 183 1.81 -19.71 -3.75
CA PHE A 183 3.03 -18.90 -3.61
C PHE A 183 3.16 -18.24 -2.24
N GLU A 184 2.06 -17.99 -1.54
CA GLU A 184 2.09 -17.44 -0.18
C GLU A 184 2.83 -18.42 0.75
N GLY A 185 3.89 -17.94 1.43
CA GLY A 185 4.73 -18.75 2.29
C GLY A 185 5.69 -19.72 1.57
N ALA A 186 5.73 -19.69 0.23
CA ALA A 186 6.68 -20.49 -0.54
C ALA A 186 8.10 -19.95 -0.40
N ASP A 187 9.08 -20.84 -0.55
CA ASP A 187 10.49 -20.46 -0.57
C ASP A 187 10.79 -19.40 -1.66
N GLU A 188 11.75 -18.51 -1.40
CA GLU A 188 12.10 -17.40 -2.30
C GLU A 188 12.39 -17.86 -3.74
N HIS A 189 13.06 -19.02 -3.91
CA HIS A 189 13.36 -19.58 -5.23
C HIS A 189 12.17 -20.25 -5.97
N LYS A 190 11.00 -20.31 -5.33
CA LYS A 190 9.75 -20.85 -5.90
C LYS A 190 8.74 -19.77 -6.26
N ARG A 191 9.06 -18.50 -6.09
CA ARG A 191 8.22 -17.34 -6.37
C ARG A 191 9.07 -16.13 -6.70
N LEU A 192 8.43 -15.03 -7.08
CA LEU A 192 9.11 -13.73 -7.18
C LEU A 192 9.74 -13.36 -5.83
N SER A 193 10.98 -12.90 -5.85
CA SER A 193 11.71 -12.44 -4.68
C SER A 193 12.67 -11.27 -4.99
N SER A 194 13.15 -10.60 -3.94
CA SER A 194 13.97 -9.39 -4.07
C SER A 194 15.36 -9.62 -4.66
N ASP A 195 15.79 -10.86 -4.84
CA ASP A 195 17.08 -11.25 -5.40
C ASP A 195 17.01 -11.66 -6.89
N ASP A 196 15.82 -11.67 -7.49
CA ASP A 196 15.64 -11.99 -8.90
C ASP A 196 16.08 -10.86 -9.86
N ALA A 197 16.32 -9.65 -9.34
CA ALA A 197 16.82 -8.52 -10.14
C ALA A 197 17.60 -7.50 -9.28
N ASP A 198 18.27 -6.56 -9.93
CA ASP A 198 18.87 -5.42 -9.23
C ASP A 198 17.84 -4.61 -8.44
N PHE A 199 16.62 -4.53 -8.94
CA PHE A 199 15.51 -3.88 -8.26
C PHE A 199 14.19 -4.61 -8.50
N VAL A 200 13.54 -5.05 -7.44
CA VAL A 200 12.21 -5.66 -7.46
C VAL A 200 11.22 -4.79 -6.70
N ASP A 201 10.20 -4.30 -7.38
CA ASP A 201 9.10 -3.55 -6.79
C ASP A 201 7.75 -4.24 -7.04
N VAL A 202 6.89 -4.21 -6.04
CA VAL A 202 5.62 -4.94 -6.07
C VAL A 202 4.47 -4.03 -5.68
N LEU A 203 3.38 -4.05 -6.44
CA LEU A 203 2.09 -3.43 -6.10
C LEU A 203 1.13 -4.53 -5.64
N HIS A 204 0.63 -4.44 -4.41
CA HIS A 204 -0.31 -5.37 -3.81
C HIS A 204 -1.69 -4.73 -3.70
N THR A 205 -2.67 -5.17 -4.48
CA THR A 205 -3.98 -4.53 -4.53
C THR A 205 -5.13 -5.41 -4.05
N TYR A 206 -4.97 -6.75 -4.04
CA TYR A 206 -6.00 -7.68 -3.60
C TYR A 206 -5.46 -8.80 -2.70
N THR A 207 -4.92 -8.42 -1.54
CA THR A 207 -4.25 -9.33 -0.59
C THR A 207 -5.16 -9.94 0.47
N ARG A 208 -6.37 -9.39 0.67
CA ARG A 208 -7.36 -9.85 1.65
C ARG A 208 -8.76 -9.67 1.07
N GLY A 209 -9.24 -10.62 0.32
CA GLY A 209 -10.59 -10.54 -0.22
C GLY A 209 -11.66 -10.44 0.87
N ALA A 210 -12.78 -9.78 0.57
CA ALA A 210 -13.92 -9.55 1.48
C ALA A 210 -14.49 -10.81 2.13
N LEU A 211 -14.21 -12.01 1.56
CA LEU A 211 -14.65 -13.32 2.06
C LEU A 211 -13.47 -14.19 2.52
N GLY A 212 -12.28 -13.61 2.79
CA GLY A 212 -11.10 -14.35 3.21
C GLY A 212 -10.39 -15.11 2.07
N VAL A 213 -10.77 -14.85 0.82
CA VAL A 213 -10.11 -15.41 -0.38
C VAL A 213 -9.21 -14.32 -0.96
N SER A 214 -7.91 -14.48 -0.81
CA SER A 214 -6.90 -13.61 -1.42
C SER A 214 -6.51 -14.16 -2.78
N ILE A 215 -6.42 -13.30 -3.79
CA ILE A 215 -5.84 -13.65 -5.09
C ILE A 215 -4.38 -13.18 -5.16
N GLY A 216 -4.10 -11.99 -4.64
CA GLY A 216 -2.75 -11.46 -4.54
C GLY A 216 -2.02 -11.94 -3.28
N ILE A 217 -0.70 -12.11 -3.37
CA ILE A 217 0.17 -12.48 -2.26
C ILE A 217 0.18 -11.37 -1.19
N GLN A 218 0.14 -11.75 0.10
CA GLN A 218 0.12 -10.80 1.22
C GLN A 218 1.51 -10.43 1.71
N GLU A 219 2.42 -11.40 1.70
CA GLU A 219 3.77 -11.19 2.20
C GLU A 219 4.57 -10.23 1.33
N PRO A 220 5.49 -9.46 1.90
CA PRO A 220 6.40 -8.65 1.11
C PRO A 220 7.45 -9.54 0.45
N ILE A 221 7.57 -9.43 -0.87
CA ILE A 221 8.45 -10.28 -1.69
C ILE A 221 9.47 -9.48 -2.51
N GLY A 222 9.34 -8.15 -2.54
CA GLY A 222 10.23 -7.25 -3.27
C GLY A 222 11.27 -6.55 -2.40
N ASP A 223 12.11 -5.71 -3.00
CA ASP A 223 12.86 -4.66 -2.29
C ASP A 223 11.89 -3.64 -1.68
N ILE A 224 10.81 -3.35 -2.44
CA ILE A 224 9.73 -2.44 -2.06
C ILE A 224 8.40 -3.09 -2.38
N ASP A 225 7.54 -3.18 -1.36
CA ASP A 225 6.21 -3.72 -1.44
C ASP A 225 5.19 -2.63 -1.10
N ILE A 226 4.42 -2.22 -2.09
CA ILE A 226 3.50 -1.10 -2.01
C ILE A 226 2.07 -1.63 -1.89
N TYR A 227 1.36 -1.20 -0.85
CA TYR A 227 0.00 -1.60 -0.51
C TYR A 227 -0.96 -0.41 -0.65
N PRO A 228 -1.48 -0.10 -1.86
CA PRO A 228 -2.50 0.91 -2.04
C PRO A 228 -3.74 0.56 -1.22
N ASN A 229 -4.27 1.53 -0.48
CA ASN A 229 -5.44 1.37 0.39
C ASN A 229 -5.33 0.27 1.46
N GLY A 230 -4.12 -0.23 1.71
CA GLY A 230 -3.84 -1.33 2.63
C GLY A 230 -3.64 -2.67 1.96
N GLY A 231 -3.76 -2.74 0.63
CA GLY A 231 -3.65 -3.94 -0.20
C GLY A 231 -4.99 -4.62 -0.46
N ASP A 232 -6.09 -3.98 -0.14
CA ASP A 232 -7.46 -4.44 -0.35
C ASP A 232 -8.45 -3.26 -0.32
N GLY A 233 -9.69 -3.46 -0.77
CA GLY A 233 -10.74 -2.43 -0.73
C GLY A 233 -10.40 -1.23 -1.59
N GLN A 234 -10.06 -1.46 -2.86
CA GLN A 234 -9.70 -0.40 -3.78
C GLN A 234 -10.92 0.48 -4.10
N PRO A 235 -10.81 1.82 -3.98
CA PRO A 235 -11.90 2.73 -4.30
C PRO A 235 -12.43 2.49 -5.72
N GLY A 236 -13.76 2.51 -5.89
CA GLY A 236 -14.43 2.22 -7.15
C GLY A 236 -14.57 0.72 -7.49
N CYS A 237 -14.10 -0.19 -6.61
CA CYS A 237 -14.24 -1.65 -6.80
C CYS A 237 -15.23 -2.29 -5.81
N SER A 238 -15.98 -1.51 -5.01
CA SER A 238 -16.93 -2.09 -4.06
C SER A 238 -18.12 -2.75 -4.76
N ILE A 239 -18.81 -3.66 -4.05
CA ILE A 239 -20.04 -4.30 -4.56
C ILE A 239 -21.06 -3.24 -4.97
N GLY A 240 -21.17 -2.12 -4.22
CA GLY A 240 -22.08 -1.03 -4.54
C GLY A 240 -21.70 -0.30 -5.85
N ASP A 241 -20.41 -0.14 -6.13
CA ASP A 241 -19.91 0.52 -7.33
C ASP A 241 -20.09 -0.37 -8.56
N VAL A 242 -19.92 -1.69 -8.41
CA VAL A 242 -19.98 -2.68 -9.50
C VAL A 242 -21.41 -3.14 -9.80
N LEU A 243 -22.31 -3.15 -8.82
CA LEU A 243 -23.71 -3.56 -9.00
C LEU A 243 -24.54 -2.68 -9.95
N THR A 244 -24.08 -1.47 -10.23
CA THR A 244 -24.73 -0.60 -11.22
C THR A 244 -24.59 -1.12 -12.66
N VAL A 245 -23.67 -2.08 -12.92
CA VAL A 245 -23.36 -2.57 -14.30
C VAL A 245 -23.66 -4.05 -14.49
N ALA A 246 -23.44 -4.95 -13.56
CA ALA A 246 -23.82 -6.38 -13.63
C ALA A 246 -23.32 -7.17 -12.41
N GLY A 247 -23.96 -7.05 -11.28
CA GLY A 247 -23.84 -7.73 -9.97
C GLY A 247 -23.11 -9.06 -9.81
N ASN A 248 -21.88 -9.17 -10.29
CA ASN A 248 -21.11 -10.39 -10.18
C ASN A 248 -19.89 -10.16 -9.27
N PHE A 249 -19.76 -10.97 -8.20
CA PHE A 249 -18.60 -10.98 -7.31
C PHE A 249 -17.26 -11.07 -8.06
N MET A 250 -17.22 -11.79 -9.18
CA MET A 250 -16.02 -11.91 -10.01
C MET A 250 -15.55 -10.58 -10.60
N GLU A 251 -16.46 -9.64 -10.86
CA GLU A 251 -16.09 -8.31 -11.37
C GLU A 251 -15.41 -7.47 -10.27
N VAL A 252 -15.83 -7.61 -9.02
CA VAL A 252 -15.14 -6.98 -7.88
C VAL A 252 -13.73 -7.52 -7.74
N VAL A 253 -13.57 -8.85 -7.80
CA VAL A 253 -12.29 -9.54 -7.75
C VAL A 253 -11.37 -9.05 -8.86
N LYS A 254 -11.89 -9.01 -10.10
CA LYS A 254 -11.17 -8.52 -11.26
C LYS A 254 -10.75 -7.06 -11.10
N CYS A 255 -11.68 -6.18 -10.70
CA CYS A 255 -11.42 -4.77 -10.46
C CYS A 255 -10.30 -4.54 -9.45
N GLU A 256 -10.34 -5.22 -8.29
CA GLU A 256 -9.34 -5.12 -7.23
C GLU A 256 -7.96 -5.62 -7.72
N HIS A 257 -7.94 -6.75 -8.41
CA HIS A 257 -6.71 -7.38 -8.89
C HIS A 257 -6.06 -6.58 -10.03
N GLU A 258 -6.84 -6.13 -11.01
CA GLU A 258 -6.36 -5.29 -12.13
C GLU A 258 -5.97 -3.87 -11.70
N ARG A 259 -6.38 -3.41 -10.50
CA ARG A 259 -6.00 -2.10 -9.99
C ARG A 259 -4.49 -1.89 -9.97
N ALA A 260 -3.70 -2.93 -9.75
CA ALA A 260 -2.23 -2.85 -9.80
C ALA A 260 -1.74 -2.41 -11.19
N VAL A 261 -2.34 -2.96 -12.25
CA VAL A 261 -2.00 -2.57 -13.63
C VAL A 261 -2.44 -1.13 -13.90
N HIS A 262 -3.65 -0.76 -13.49
CA HIS A 262 -4.16 0.60 -13.69
C HIS A 262 -3.32 1.66 -12.97
N LEU A 263 -2.88 1.40 -11.75
CA LEU A 263 -1.96 2.25 -11.00
C LEU A 263 -0.60 2.38 -11.69
N PHE A 264 -0.10 1.28 -12.26
CA PHE A 264 1.15 1.30 -13.00
C PHE A 264 1.04 2.10 -14.29
N VAL A 265 -0.04 1.92 -15.06
CA VAL A 265 -0.37 2.71 -16.27
C VAL A 265 -0.47 4.19 -15.92
N ASP A 266 -1.19 4.54 -14.85
CA ASP A 266 -1.30 5.91 -14.36
C ASP A 266 0.06 6.54 -14.09
N SER A 267 0.97 5.79 -13.46
CA SER A 267 2.35 6.25 -13.18
C SER A 267 3.21 6.48 -14.42
N LEU A 268 2.88 5.84 -15.55
CA LEU A 268 3.52 6.07 -16.85
C LEU A 268 3.01 7.36 -17.51
N MET A 269 1.70 7.59 -17.44
CA MET A 269 1.01 8.64 -18.17
C MET A 269 1.01 9.99 -17.43
N ASN A 270 0.84 9.99 -16.12
CA ASN A 270 0.66 11.19 -15.30
C ASN A 270 1.96 11.60 -14.61
N LYS A 271 2.90 12.16 -15.38
CA LYS A 271 4.24 12.58 -14.91
C LYS A 271 4.18 13.68 -13.84
N ASP A 272 3.21 14.57 -13.93
CA ASP A 272 3.09 15.74 -13.06
C ASP A 272 2.29 15.45 -11.77
N HIS A 273 1.53 14.35 -11.74
CA HIS A 273 0.70 13.93 -10.61
C HIS A 273 1.18 12.59 -10.02
N MET A 274 2.46 12.55 -9.62
CA MET A 274 3.06 11.34 -9.08
C MET A 274 2.48 10.99 -7.71
N SER A 275 1.97 9.76 -7.58
CA SER A 275 1.53 9.21 -6.30
C SER A 275 2.71 8.83 -5.41
N TYR A 276 2.63 9.21 -4.13
CA TYR A 276 3.64 8.90 -3.12
C TYR A 276 3.15 7.83 -2.16
N ALA A 277 4.00 6.84 -1.92
CA ALA A 277 3.82 5.86 -0.86
C ALA A 277 4.78 6.14 0.31
N PHE A 278 4.34 5.82 1.52
CA PHE A 278 5.06 6.10 2.75
C PHE A 278 5.41 4.81 3.48
N GLN A 279 6.68 4.64 3.86
CA GLN A 279 7.13 3.49 4.62
C GLN A 279 6.42 3.42 5.97
N CYS A 280 5.75 2.29 6.22
CA CYS A 280 5.06 2.02 7.47
C CYS A 280 5.17 0.54 7.86
N THR A 281 5.02 0.23 9.13
CA THR A 281 5.11 -1.15 9.63
C THR A 281 3.80 -1.92 9.46
N GLY A 282 2.71 -1.26 9.11
CA GLY A 282 1.42 -1.88 8.85
C GLY A 282 0.32 -0.87 8.53
N PRO A 283 -0.81 -1.35 7.98
CA PRO A 283 -1.91 -0.50 7.52
C PRO A 283 -2.55 0.30 8.67
N ASP A 284 -2.71 -0.28 9.86
CA ASP A 284 -3.33 0.41 11.00
C ASP A 284 -2.52 1.63 11.47
N ARG A 285 -1.18 1.52 11.43
CA ARG A 285 -0.32 2.67 11.73
C ARG A 285 -0.39 3.74 10.65
N PHE A 286 -0.54 3.32 9.39
CA PHE A 286 -0.73 4.23 8.28
C PHE A 286 -2.09 4.95 8.39
N LYS A 287 -3.19 4.25 8.68
CA LYS A 287 -4.52 4.82 8.93
C LYS A 287 -4.51 5.85 10.07
N LYS A 288 -3.63 5.69 11.06
CA LYS A 288 -3.37 6.70 12.11
C LYS A 288 -2.53 7.89 11.62
N GLY A 289 -2.14 7.95 10.35
CA GLY A 289 -1.31 9.02 9.79
C GLY A 289 0.10 9.14 10.39
N ILE A 290 0.58 8.13 11.11
CA ILE A 290 1.85 8.21 11.85
C ILE A 290 3.05 8.16 10.91
N CYS A 291 2.89 7.60 9.71
CA CYS A 291 3.97 7.21 8.82
C CYS A 291 4.32 8.24 7.72
N LEU A 292 3.66 9.39 7.65
CA LEU A 292 3.83 10.38 6.57
C LEU A 292 5.17 11.15 6.65
N SER A 293 6.30 10.45 6.66
CA SER A 293 7.61 11.11 6.73
C SER A 293 8.52 10.65 5.60
N CYS A 294 9.02 11.59 4.81
CA CYS A 294 10.02 11.34 3.76
C CYS A 294 11.46 11.41 4.24
N ARG A 295 11.71 11.73 5.53
CA ARG A 295 13.06 11.77 6.09
C ARG A 295 13.73 10.40 5.99
N LYS A 296 15.01 10.36 5.65
CA LYS A 296 15.81 9.13 5.48
C LYS A 296 15.21 8.18 4.42
N ASN A 297 14.70 8.74 3.33
CA ASN A 297 14.11 8.02 2.20
C ASN A 297 12.95 7.09 2.61
N ARG A 298 12.04 7.56 3.48
CA ARG A 298 10.88 6.80 3.92
C ARG A 298 9.61 7.05 3.09
N CYS A 299 9.72 7.71 1.95
CA CYS A 299 8.69 7.81 0.94
C CYS A 299 9.28 7.51 -0.44
N ASN A 300 8.47 7.07 -1.35
CA ASN A 300 8.83 6.73 -2.72
C ASN A 300 7.65 7.00 -3.65
N ASN A 301 7.93 7.19 -4.92
CA ASN A 301 6.89 7.15 -5.94
C ASN A 301 6.43 5.70 -6.13
N ILE A 302 5.23 5.52 -6.67
CA ILE A 302 4.71 4.20 -7.03
C ILE A 302 4.90 3.93 -8.53
N GLY A 303 4.76 2.66 -8.91
CA GLY A 303 4.76 2.21 -10.30
C GLY A 303 6.07 2.51 -11.02
N TYR A 304 5.98 3.01 -12.25
CA TYR A 304 7.15 3.21 -13.12
C TYR A 304 8.23 4.11 -12.50
N ASN A 305 7.82 5.11 -11.73
CA ASN A 305 8.72 6.08 -11.09
C ASN A 305 9.29 5.63 -9.73
N ALA A 306 8.99 4.41 -9.29
CA ALA A 306 9.56 3.83 -8.07
C ALA A 306 11.09 3.70 -8.19
N ARG A 307 11.80 3.91 -7.07
CA ARG A 307 13.26 3.87 -7.01
C ARG A 307 13.74 2.93 -5.92
N LYS A 308 14.80 2.17 -6.21
CA LYS A 308 15.43 1.30 -5.22
C LYS A 308 15.85 2.09 -3.98
N MET A 309 15.43 1.62 -2.82
CA MET A 309 15.80 2.21 -1.54
C MET A 309 17.03 1.52 -0.98
N ARG A 310 18.12 2.30 -0.78
CA ARG A 310 19.40 1.74 -0.31
C ARG A 310 19.23 0.93 0.98
N LYS A 311 19.74 -0.32 1.00
CA LYS A 311 19.92 -1.21 2.17
C LYS A 311 18.67 -1.78 2.84
N ARG A 312 17.51 -1.87 2.20
CA ARG A 312 16.35 -2.48 2.80
C ARG A 312 15.63 -3.38 1.80
N ARG A 313 15.49 -4.65 2.13
CA ARG A 313 14.58 -5.61 1.50
C ARG A 313 13.25 -5.60 2.23
N ASN A 314 12.19 -6.05 1.61
CA ASN A 314 10.86 -6.20 2.19
C ASN A 314 10.32 -4.92 2.83
N THR A 315 10.52 -3.78 2.16
CA THR A 315 10.08 -2.48 2.66
C THR A 315 8.60 -2.27 2.35
N LYS A 316 7.74 -2.37 3.37
CA LYS A 316 6.30 -2.10 3.22
C LYS A 316 6.01 -0.62 3.14
N MET A 317 5.28 -0.23 2.09
CA MET A 317 4.87 1.15 1.83
C MET A 317 3.36 1.22 1.61
N TYR A 318 2.75 2.33 2.01
CA TYR A 318 1.32 2.52 1.99
C TYR A 318 0.96 3.88 1.41
N LEU A 319 -0.18 3.93 0.73
CA LEU A 319 -0.83 5.16 0.28
C LEU A 319 -2.34 4.95 0.21
N LYS A 320 -3.10 6.04 0.18
CA LYS A 320 -4.49 6.06 -0.27
C LYS A 320 -4.55 6.50 -1.73
N THR A 321 -5.53 6.01 -2.47
CA THR A 321 -5.77 6.39 -3.86
C THR A 321 -7.21 6.82 -4.08
N ARG A 322 -7.45 7.50 -5.20
CA ARG A 322 -8.78 7.80 -5.72
C ARG A 322 -9.40 6.56 -6.40
N ALA A 323 -10.69 6.67 -6.73
CA ALA A 323 -11.39 5.66 -7.51
C ALA A 323 -10.99 5.67 -8.99
N ASP A 324 -10.77 6.86 -9.54
CA ASP A 324 -10.51 7.11 -10.96
C ASP A 324 -9.15 7.73 -11.21
N THR A 325 -8.69 7.67 -12.46
CA THR A 325 -7.46 8.31 -12.92
C THR A 325 -7.57 9.84 -12.96
N PRO A 326 -6.53 10.59 -12.61
CA PRO A 326 -5.28 10.12 -11.97
C PRO A 326 -5.55 9.62 -10.55
N PHE A 327 -5.01 8.44 -10.19
CA PHE A 327 -5.29 7.80 -8.89
C PHE A 327 -4.60 8.47 -7.70
N GLY A 328 -3.67 9.37 -7.96
CA GLY A 328 -2.95 10.11 -6.92
C GLY A 328 -3.84 11.06 -6.12
N GLY A 329 -3.51 11.25 -4.86
CA GLY A 329 -4.14 12.23 -3.98
C GLY A 329 -3.19 12.66 -2.88
N PHE A 330 -3.65 13.44 -1.92
CA PHE A 330 -2.84 14.15 -0.93
C PHE A 330 -3.15 13.65 0.48
N HIS A 331 -2.07 13.34 1.22
CA HIS A 331 -2.15 12.76 2.56
C HIS A 331 -1.79 13.78 3.61
N TYR A 332 -2.62 13.90 4.64
CA TYR A 332 -2.39 14.79 5.77
C TYR A 332 -2.42 14.01 7.08
N GLN A 333 -1.34 14.10 7.87
CA GLN A 333 -1.37 13.70 9.27
C GLN A 333 -1.98 14.82 10.08
N MET A 334 -3.08 14.56 10.75
CA MET A 334 -3.71 15.49 11.68
C MET A 334 -3.52 15.00 13.11
N LYS A 335 -3.04 15.90 13.99
CA LYS A 335 -2.88 15.65 15.44
C LYS A 335 -3.75 16.60 16.21
N MET A 336 -4.73 16.06 16.91
CA MET A 336 -5.69 16.77 17.71
C MET A 336 -5.60 16.36 19.18
N HIS A 337 -5.48 17.29 20.08
CA HIS A 337 -5.56 17.02 21.51
C HIS A 337 -6.96 17.36 21.99
N VAL A 338 -7.66 16.35 22.48
CA VAL A 338 -9.04 16.44 22.95
C VAL A 338 -9.03 16.42 24.48
N PHE A 339 -9.73 17.38 25.09
CA PHE A 339 -9.90 17.46 26.54
C PHE A 339 -11.38 17.19 26.88
N ASP A 340 -11.62 16.36 27.89
CA ASP A 340 -12.90 16.23 28.55
C ASP A 340 -12.82 16.84 29.96
N ARG A 341 -13.56 17.90 30.22
CA ARG A 341 -13.59 18.57 31.52
C ARG A 341 -14.63 17.97 32.48
N LYS A 342 -15.63 17.30 31.97
CA LYS A 342 -16.82 16.91 32.76
C LYS A 342 -16.87 15.45 33.11
N LEU A 343 -15.90 14.62 32.70
CA LEU A 343 -15.92 13.17 32.86
C LEU A 343 -17.29 12.56 32.49
N SER A 344 -17.94 13.13 31.48
CA SER A 344 -19.20 12.65 30.97
C SER A 344 -18.97 11.31 30.25
N VAL A 345 -19.92 10.42 30.40
CA VAL A 345 -19.97 9.07 29.81
C VAL A 345 -19.39 9.05 28.40
N ASP A 346 -18.41 8.17 28.20
CA ASP A 346 -17.64 7.86 27.00
C ASP A 346 -18.32 8.35 25.70
N PRO A 347 -18.03 9.57 25.21
CA PRO A 347 -18.59 10.01 23.97
C PRO A 347 -17.86 9.25 22.86
N ASP A 348 -18.63 8.65 21.97
CA ASP A 348 -18.12 8.10 20.69
C ASP A 348 -18.35 9.16 19.60
N PRO A 349 -17.48 10.21 19.53
CA PRO A 349 -17.73 11.32 18.63
C PRO A 349 -17.33 10.98 17.21
N THR A 350 -18.26 11.14 16.29
CA THR A 350 -18.00 11.14 14.86
C THR A 350 -17.62 12.53 14.42
N PHE A 351 -16.38 12.70 13.95
CA PHE A 351 -15.89 13.98 13.46
C PHE A 351 -15.79 14.01 11.94
N TYR A 352 -16.15 15.18 11.39
CA TYR A 352 -15.81 15.57 10.02
C TYR A 352 -14.82 16.73 10.05
N VAL A 353 -13.92 16.74 9.11
CA VAL A 353 -12.99 17.84 8.92
C VAL A 353 -13.14 18.42 7.52
N LYS A 354 -13.27 19.73 7.42
CA LYS A 354 -13.18 20.48 6.17
C LYS A 354 -11.88 21.25 6.17
N LEU A 355 -11.07 21.03 5.13
CA LEU A 355 -9.79 21.69 4.93
C LEU A 355 -9.98 22.83 3.93
N HIS A 356 -9.57 24.02 4.31
CA HIS A 356 -9.58 25.20 3.44
C HIS A 356 -8.15 25.47 3.00
N GLY A 357 -7.89 25.38 1.71
CA GLY A 357 -6.57 25.54 1.13
C GLY A 357 -6.43 26.84 0.34
N ALA A 358 -5.24 27.07 -0.17
CA ALA A 358 -4.95 28.26 -1.00
C ALA A 358 -5.55 28.14 -2.41
N HIS A 359 -5.75 26.91 -2.91
CA HIS A 359 -6.30 26.65 -4.24
C HIS A 359 -7.77 26.27 -4.17
N ASN A 360 -8.14 25.39 -3.25
CA ASN A 360 -9.48 24.83 -3.14
C ASN A 360 -9.83 24.46 -1.70
N ASP A 361 -11.11 24.22 -1.45
CA ASP A 361 -11.65 23.72 -0.20
C ASP A 361 -12.11 22.27 -0.38
N THR A 362 -11.95 21.44 0.64
CA THR A 362 -12.51 20.08 0.61
C THR A 362 -14.01 20.10 0.95
N SER A 363 -14.72 19.05 0.58
CA SER A 363 -15.97 18.67 1.26
C SER A 363 -15.65 18.26 2.72
N GLY A 364 -16.69 17.97 3.51
CA GLY A 364 -16.52 17.38 4.83
C GLY A 364 -15.93 15.96 4.71
N ILE A 365 -14.72 15.76 5.24
CA ILE A 365 -14.04 14.46 5.22
C ILE A 365 -14.28 13.77 6.57
N TYR A 366 -14.80 12.56 6.53
CA TYR A 366 -14.95 11.72 7.72
C TYR A 366 -13.57 11.41 8.33
N VAL A 367 -13.44 11.62 9.63
CA VAL A 367 -12.22 11.29 10.38
C VAL A 367 -12.34 9.85 10.88
N ASP A 368 -11.72 8.93 10.15
CA ASP A 368 -11.64 7.53 10.54
C ASP A 368 -10.79 7.40 11.83
N VAL A 369 -11.46 7.05 12.93
CA VAL A 369 -10.82 6.85 14.23
C VAL A 369 -10.51 5.37 14.37
N PRO A 370 -9.22 4.98 14.34
CA PRO A 370 -8.86 3.59 14.58
C PRO A 370 -9.38 3.15 15.96
N ASP A 371 -9.97 1.95 16.00
CA ASP A 371 -10.59 1.36 17.19
C ASP A 371 -11.90 2.08 17.65
N ASN A 372 -12.48 2.95 16.80
CA ASN A 372 -13.72 3.70 17.03
C ASN A 372 -13.77 4.46 18.37
N LYS A 373 -12.59 4.82 18.93
CA LYS A 373 -12.52 5.56 20.20
C LYS A 373 -11.53 6.70 20.13
N ILE A 374 -12.02 7.90 20.40
CA ILE A 374 -11.17 9.07 20.64
C ILE A 374 -10.62 9.01 22.05
N GLY A 375 -9.29 9.05 22.17
CA GLY A 375 -8.63 9.16 23.46
C GLY A 375 -8.90 10.52 24.10
N LEU A 376 -9.57 10.54 25.24
CA LEU A 376 -9.82 11.73 26.03
C LEU A 376 -8.57 12.13 26.82
N ASN A 377 -8.35 13.42 26.98
CA ASN A 377 -7.15 13.99 27.59
C ASN A 377 -5.84 13.53 26.95
N ALA A 378 -5.92 13.14 25.67
CA ALA A 378 -4.84 12.55 24.88
C ALA A 378 -4.70 13.24 23.52
N THR A 379 -3.55 13.02 22.88
CA THR A 379 -3.35 13.42 21.49
C THR A 379 -3.75 12.30 20.55
N ASN A 380 -4.79 12.52 19.80
CA ASN A 380 -5.26 11.65 18.74
C ASN A 380 -4.55 11.99 17.43
N THR A 381 -4.26 11.00 16.62
CA THR A 381 -3.59 11.19 15.34
C THR A 381 -4.36 10.45 14.25
N PHE A 382 -4.72 11.15 13.18
CA PHE A 382 -5.54 10.66 12.08
C PHE A 382 -4.85 10.86 10.75
N LEU A 383 -5.18 10.02 9.78
CA LEU A 383 -4.90 10.25 8.38
C LEU A 383 -6.12 10.92 7.75
N VAL A 384 -5.89 12.03 7.09
CA VAL A 384 -6.88 12.69 6.22
C VAL A 384 -6.34 12.61 4.79
N PHE A 385 -7.21 12.27 3.86
CA PHE A 385 -6.88 12.13 2.45
C PHE A 385 -7.78 13.04 1.62
N THR A 386 -7.21 13.76 0.66
CA THR A 386 -7.93 14.59 -0.31
C THR A 386 -7.60 14.14 -1.72
N GLU A 387 -8.59 14.18 -2.58
CA GLU A 387 -8.43 13.79 -3.97
C GLU A 387 -7.79 14.89 -4.82
N GLU A 388 -7.95 16.14 -4.41
CA GLU A 388 -7.47 17.32 -5.14
C GLU A 388 -6.36 18.03 -4.36
N ASP A 389 -5.50 18.75 -5.11
CA ASP A 389 -4.52 19.66 -4.53
C ASP A 389 -5.22 20.92 -4.01
N ILE A 390 -5.35 21.01 -2.71
CA ILE A 390 -5.91 22.19 -2.05
C ILE A 390 -4.86 23.29 -1.81
N GLY A 391 -3.60 23.04 -2.15
CA GLY A 391 -2.51 23.98 -1.88
C GLY A 391 -2.14 24.08 -0.39
N ASP A 392 -1.59 25.22 0.01
CA ASP A 392 -1.22 25.47 1.41
C ASP A 392 -2.47 25.64 2.28
N LEU A 393 -2.55 24.88 3.35
CA LEU A 393 -3.67 24.95 4.29
C LEU A 393 -3.77 26.33 4.98
N LEU A 394 -4.96 26.90 4.94
CA LEU A 394 -5.27 28.24 5.50
C LEU A 394 -6.13 28.17 6.76
N LYS A 395 -7.13 27.27 6.80
CA LYS A 395 -8.12 27.13 7.86
C LYS A 395 -8.59 25.68 7.95
N ILE A 396 -9.04 25.26 9.13
CA ILE A 396 -9.69 23.96 9.37
C ILE A 396 -11.04 24.23 10.02
N GLU A 397 -12.06 23.54 9.56
CA GLU A 397 -13.35 23.44 10.22
C GLU A 397 -13.54 21.99 10.68
N LEU A 398 -13.71 21.81 11.99
CA LEU A 398 -13.96 20.53 12.65
C LEU A 398 -15.43 20.50 13.07
N SER A 399 -16.20 19.55 12.57
CA SER A 399 -17.59 19.36 12.91
C SER A 399 -17.78 18.04 13.66
N TRP A 400 -18.55 18.08 14.74
CA TRP A 400 -19.01 16.88 15.44
C TRP A 400 -20.41 16.54 14.92
N GLU A 401 -20.58 15.34 14.37
CA GLU A 401 -21.87 14.89 13.85
C GLU A 401 -22.94 14.93 14.98
N GLY A 402 -24.08 15.50 14.66
CA GLY A 402 -25.24 15.48 15.56
C GLY A 402 -25.79 14.05 15.71
N GLU A 403 -26.55 13.81 16.78
CA GLU A 403 -27.32 12.57 16.92
C GLU A 403 -28.33 12.50 15.77
N THR A 404 -27.99 11.78 14.69
CA THR A 404 -28.98 11.41 13.68
C THR A 404 -29.92 10.38 14.28
N GLU A 405 -31.23 10.52 14.03
CA GLU A 405 -32.26 9.52 14.40
C GLU A 405 -32.03 8.21 13.59
N SER A 406 -30.91 7.54 13.83
CA SER A 406 -30.68 6.19 13.34
C SER A 406 -31.39 5.19 14.25
N TRP A 407 -31.95 4.12 13.68
CA TRP A 407 -32.57 3.02 14.44
C TRP A 407 -31.69 2.48 15.57
N SER A 408 -30.37 2.54 15.41
CA SER A 408 -29.40 2.19 16.46
C SER A 408 -29.37 3.21 17.62
N SER A 409 -29.57 4.50 17.34
CA SER A 409 -29.67 5.55 18.37
C SER A 409 -31.03 5.47 19.09
N ILE A 410 -32.10 5.14 18.38
CA ILE A 410 -33.43 4.90 18.95
C ILE A 410 -33.40 3.68 19.91
N LEU A 411 -32.76 2.58 19.53
CA LEU A 411 -32.58 1.41 20.39
C LEU A 411 -31.67 1.70 21.60
N LYS A 412 -30.62 2.48 21.45
CA LYS A 412 -29.77 2.96 22.57
C LYS A 412 -30.55 3.90 23.49
N SER A 413 -31.38 4.77 22.94
CA SER A 413 -32.27 5.69 23.68
C SER A 413 -33.34 4.94 24.44
N LEU A 414 -33.96 3.93 23.84
CA LEU A 414 -34.96 3.07 24.51
C LEU A 414 -34.36 2.27 25.67
N LYS A 415 -33.13 1.72 25.50
CA LYS A 415 -32.41 1.04 26.60
C LYS A 415 -32.01 2.01 27.72
N LYS A 416 -31.71 3.26 27.41
CA LYS A 416 -31.32 4.29 28.36
C LYS A 416 -32.50 4.82 29.15
N ASN A 417 -33.68 4.97 28.51
CA ASN A 417 -34.92 5.42 29.13
C ASN A 417 -35.53 4.40 30.10
N PHE A 418 -35.20 3.10 29.94
CA PHE A 418 -35.66 2.05 30.87
C PHE A 418 -34.84 1.96 32.16
N LEU A 419 -33.64 2.60 32.22
CA LEU A 419 -32.74 2.47 33.37
C LEU A 419 -32.47 3.79 34.12
N SER A 420 -33.02 4.92 33.70
CA SER A 420 -32.70 6.22 34.34
C SER A 420 -33.89 7.17 34.35
N TRP A 421 -34.68 7.14 35.42
CA TRP A 421 -35.50 8.26 35.86
C TRP A 421 -34.61 9.21 36.69
N ASN A 422 -34.40 10.43 36.23
CA ASN A 422 -33.63 11.53 36.83
C ASN A 422 -32.12 11.56 36.53
N THR A 423 -31.78 12.05 35.36
CA THR A 423 -30.60 12.90 35.21
C THR A 423 -30.84 13.87 34.06
N SER A 424 -30.70 15.17 34.34
CA SER A 424 -30.66 16.21 33.31
C SER A 424 -29.46 15.87 32.38
N LEU A 425 -29.77 15.43 31.18
CA LEU A 425 -28.78 15.06 30.15
C LEU A 425 -28.01 16.32 29.73
N ASN A 426 -26.93 16.63 30.45
CA ASN A 426 -25.95 17.57 29.93
C ASN A 426 -25.37 16.99 28.65
N LYS A 427 -25.51 17.71 27.53
CA LYS A 427 -24.87 17.33 26.26
C LYS A 427 -23.37 17.14 26.50
N PRO A 428 -22.76 16.10 25.91
CA PRO A 428 -21.31 15.93 26.01
C PRO A 428 -20.61 17.13 25.38
N VAL A 429 -19.55 17.61 26.02
CA VAL A 429 -18.77 18.75 25.57
C VAL A 429 -17.31 18.38 25.58
N LEU A 430 -16.67 18.45 24.43
CA LEU A 430 -15.25 18.25 24.28
C LEU A 430 -14.56 19.58 23.99
N GLN A 431 -13.27 19.67 24.32
CA GLN A 431 -12.47 20.85 24.02
C GLN A 431 -11.35 20.52 23.08
N VAL A 432 -11.24 21.31 22.01
CA VAL A 432 -10.17 21.21 21.02
C VAL A 432 -9.48 22.57 20.91
N ARG A 433 -8.28 22.67 21.46
CA ARG A 433 -7.54 23.94 21.48
C ARG A 433 -6.71 24.15 20.21
N ARG A 434 -6.12 23.07 19.70
CA ARG A 434 -5.13 23.11 18.64
C ARG A 434 -5.11 21.84 17.81
N ILE A 435 -4.99 22.03 16.50
CA ILE A 435 -4.74 20.94 15.56
C ILE A 435 -3.40 21.19 14.84
N ARG A 436 -2.55 20.18 14.80
CA ARG A 436 -1.31 20.20 14.01
C ARG A 436 -1.49 19.32 12.80
N VAL A 437 -1.15 19.83 11.62
CA VAL A 437 -1.24 19.11 10.37
C VAL A 437 0.13 19.01 9.74
N LYS A 438 0.44 17.87 9.16
CA LYS A 438 1.61 17.66 8.33
C LYS A 438 1.15 17.09 6.98
N ALA A 439 1.45 17.79 5.89
CA ALA A 439 1.26 17.30 4.54
C ALA A 439 2.30 16.20 4.22
N GLY A 440 1.84 15.10 3.63
CA GLY A 440 2.68 13.96 3.28
C GLY A 440 3.59 14.27 2.10
N GLU A 441 3.07 14.80 1.03
CA GLU A 441 3.77 15.05 -0.23
C GLU A 441 4.77 16.20 -0.10
N THR A 442 4.33 17.34 0.42
CA THR A 442 5.16 18.55 0.56
C THR A 442 6.00 18.58 1.84
N GLN A 443 5.72 17.69 2.80
CA GLN A 443 6.33 17.65 4.14
C GLN A 443 6.13 18.95 4.95
N LYS A 444 5.31 19.90 4.47
CA LYS A 444 4.96 21.13 5.18
C LYS A 444 4.19 20.82 6.46
N LYS A 445 4.38 21.65 7.47
CA LYS A 445 3.72 21.53 8.77
C LYS A 445 2.95 22.82 9.07
N PHE A 446 1.73 22.64 9.52
CA PHE A 446 0.83 23.72 9.88
C PHE A 446 0.34 23.52 11.31
N THR A 447 0.07 24.61 12.00
CA THR A 447 -0.55 24.59 13.34
C THR A 447 -1.73 25.56 13.34
N PHE A 448 -2.89 25.04 13.70
CA PHE A 448 -4.15 25.76 13.74
C PHE A 448 -4.64 25.85 15.17
N CYS A 449 -5.13 27.03 15.53
CA CYS A 449 -5.63 27.37 16.86
C CYS A 449 -7.05 27.93 16.75
N VAL A 450 -7.84 27.74 17.78
CA VAL A 450 -9.11 28.43 17.91
C VAL A 450 -8.82 29.93 18.09
N PRO A 451 -9.47 30.83 17.34
CA PRO A 451 -9.20 32.26 17.40
C PRO A 451 -9.47 32.89 18.78
N ASP A 452 -10.47 32.36 19.49
CA ASP A 452 -10.91 32.80 20.80
C ASP A 452 -10.85 31.63 21.79
N GLU A 453 -10.00 31.74 22.82
CA GLU A 453 -9.83 30.72 23.84
C GLU A 453 -11.14 30.40 24.61
N SER A 454 -12.12 31.28 24.58
CA SER A 454 -13.45 31.06 25.22
C SER A 454 -14.34 30.11 24.38
N LYS A 455 -14.02 29.88 23.11
CA LYS A 455 -14.81 29.10 22.15
C LYS A 455 -14.09 27.82 21.74
N MET A 456 -13.48 27.11 22.67
CA MET A 456 -12.79 25.84 22.42
C MET A 456 -13.70 24.62 22.54
N ASP A 457 -14.90 24.83 23.03
CA ASP A 457 -15.88 23.76 23.27
C ASP A 457 -16.55 23.36 21.96
N ILE A 458 -16.80 22.07 21.80
CA ILE A 458 -17.57 21.50 20.71
C ILE A 458 -18.50 20.43 21.26
N SER A 459 -19.76 20.43 20.81
CA SER A 459 -20.82 19.50 21.17
C SER A 459 -21.40 18.84 19.91
N PRO A 460 -22.16 17.73 20.04
CA PRO A 460 -22.83 17.12 18.89
C PRO A 460 -23.69 18.12 18.12
N GLY A 461 -23.49 18.16 16.80
CA GLY A 461 -24.16 19.10 15.89
C GLY A 461 -23.46 20.45 15.73
N GLU A 462 -22.33 20.68 16.41
CA GLU A 462 -21.58 21.94 16.33
C GLU A 462 -20.32 21.80 15.47
N SER A 463 -19.82 22.94 14.99
CA SER A 463 -18.56 23.04 14.29
C SER A 463 -17.61 24.06 14.96
N LEU A 464 -16.32 23.79 14.85
CA LEU A 464 -15.24 24.61 15.41
C LEU A 464 -14.29 25.05 14.31
N THR A 465 -14.15 26.34 14.12
CA THR A 465 -13.20 26.91 13.14
C THR A 465 -11.85 27.16 13.80
N LEU A 466 -10.78 26.66 13.15
CA LEU A 466 -9.40 26.87 13.57
C LEU A 466 -8.63 27.58 12.46
N VAL A 467 -7.89 28.62 12.81
CA VAL A 467 -7.04 29.41 11.90
C VAL A 467 -5.57 29.23 12.25
N LYS A 468 -4.66 29.61 11.34
CA LYS A 468 -3.22 29.53 11.65
C LYS A 468 -2.93 30.24 12.98
N CYS A 469 -2.21 29.55 13.86
CA CYS A 469 -1.83 30.13 15.15
C CYS A 469 -0.99 31.40 14.95
N ARG A 470 -1.23 32.43 15.74
CA ARG A 470 -0.42 33.65 15.73
C ARG A 470 0.99 33.36 16.22
N ASP A 471 1.98 34.10 15.73
CA ASP A 471 3.36 34.01 16.24
C ASP A 471 3.42 34.23 17.74
N GLY A 472 4.20 33.46 18.46
CA GLY A 472 4.30 33.52 19.92
C GLY A 472 3.40 32.53 20.67
N TRP A 473 2.45 31.85 20.02
CA TRP A 473 1.63 30.82 20.67
C TRP A 473 2.45 29.59 21.16
N GLU A 474 3.58 29.32 20.50
CA GLU A 474 4.46 28.20 20.88
C GLU A 474 5.36 28.52 22.10
N SER A 475 5.51 29.81 22.44
CA SER A 475 6.45 30.29 23.48
C SER A 475 5.85 30.43 24.87
N LYS A 476 4.56 30.13 25.09
CA LYS A 476 4.05 30.05 26.47
C LYS A 476 4.71 28.83 27.14
N PRO A 477 5.59 29.02 28.13
CA PRO A 477 6.27 27.92 28.81
C PRO A 477 5.22 26.98 29.40
N ARG A 478 5.41 25.69 29.22
CA ARG A 478 4.68 24.67 29.99
C ARG A 478 4.86 25.05 31.45
N LYS A 479 3.82 25.50 32.14
CA LYS A 479 3.82 25.50 33.59
C LYS A 479 4.06 24.06 34.02
N ARG A 480 5.29 23.75 34.41
CA ARG A 480 5.56 22.56 35.20
C ARG A 480 4.69 22.73 36.44
N TYR A 481 3.67 21.94 36.57
CA TYR A 481 3.11 21.67 37.88
C TYR A 481 4.18 20.89 38.63
N GLU A 482 5.06 21.63 39.34
CA GLU A 482 5.82 21.06 40.42
C GLU A 482 4.79 20.70 41.48
N ASN A 483 4.46 19.42 41.56
CA ASN A 483 3.84 18.85 42.73
C ASN A 483 4.83 18.93 43.87
N THR A 484 4.83 20.07 44.54
CA THR A 484 5.48 20.22 45.85
C THR A 484 4.60 19.51 46.88
N LEU A 485 4.63 18.20 46.87
CA LEU A 485 4.25 17.40 48.02
C LEU A 485 5.39 17.58 49.05
N ARG A 486 5.32 18.66 49.83
CA ARG A 486 6.04 18.77 51.12
C ARG A 486 5.43 17.72 52.04
N ILE A 487 6.02 16.54 52.07
CA ILE A 487 5.84 15.64 53.20
C ILE A 487 6.67 16.19 54.33
N LYS A 488 5.99 16.83 55.29
CA LYS A 488 6.53 17.03 56.63
C LYS A 488 6.60 15.66 57.30
N TYR A 489 7.79 15.11 57.41
CA TYR A 489 8.03 14.08 58.42
C TYR A 489 8.86 14.62 59.54
N PHE A 490 8.30 14.43 60.71
CA PHE A 490 8.78 14.74 62.02
C PHE A 490 10.14 14.10 62.32
N SER A 491 11.00 14.89 62.95
CA SER A 491 12.23 14.50 63.62
C SER A 491 11.94 13.57 64.78
N PHE A 492 12.60 12.43 64.82
CA PHE A 492 13.02 11.77 66.08
C PHE A 492 14.39 11.14 65.83
N LEU A 493 15.38 11.72 66.50
CA LEU A 493 16.67 11.13 66.87
C LEU A 493 16.46 10.23 68.10
N PRO A 494 17.29 9.25 68.43
CA PRO A 494 18.69 9.51 68.75
C PRO A 494 19.74 8.40 68.42
N PHE A 495 20.96 8.89 68.31
CA PHE A 495 22.24 8.30 68.76
C PHE A 495 22.48 6.77 68.75
N LEU A 496 23.52 6.33 68.06
CA LEU A 496 24.63 5.64 68.69
C LEU A 496 25.87 5.60 67.76
N GLU A 497 26.99 5.69 68.44
CA GLU A 497 28.36 5.89 68.01
C GLU A 497 29.05 4.67 67.35
N LYS A 498 30.06 5.08 66.55
CA LYS A 498 31.39 4.46 66.38
C LYS A 498 31.54 2.92 66.16
N THR A 499 32.21 2.55 65.10
CA THR A 499 33.66 2.16 65.21
C THR A 499 34.29 2.01 63.81
N LYS A 500 35.53 2.50 63.74
CA LYS A 500 36.50 2.34 62.67
C LYS A 500 37.01 0.89 62.61
N SER A 501 37.30 0.39 61.43
CA SER A 501 38.57 -0.28 61.20
C SER A 501 38.93 -0.36 59.71
N ASN A 502 40.16 0.08 59.47
CA ASN A 502 40.93 -0.12 58.25
C ASN A 502 41.23 -1.60 57.97
N SER A 503 41.34 -2.00 56.77
CA SER A 503 42.57 -2.68 56.31
C SER A 503 42.58 -2.83 54.76
N ASN A 504 43.71 -2.49 54.26
CA ASN A 504 44.32 -2.62 52.95
C ASN A 504 44.39 -4.07 52.41
N SER A 505 44.50 -4.11 51.12
CA SER A 505 45.56 -4.76 50.31
C SER A 505 44.94 -5.64 49.22
N GLN A 506 45.20 -5.27 48.01
CA GLN A 506 46.27 -5.70 47.09
C GLN A 506 45.96 -6.98 46.29
N THR A 507 46.01 -6.72 45.01
CA THR A 507 46.65 -7.52 43.94
C THR A 507 46.09 -8.90 43.59
N ALA A 508 45.81 -9.17 42.40
CA ALA A 508 46.59 -9.52 41.25
C ALA A 508 45.86 -10.53 40.34
N ASN A 509 45.86 -10.21 39.12
CA ASN A 509 46.18 -11.02 37.94
C ASN A 509 45.67 -12.45 37.73
N VAL A 510 45.28 -12.61 36.48
CA VAL A 510 45.72 -13.62 35.47
C VAL A 510 44.66 -14.61 35.00
N MET A 511 44.36 -14.44 33.70
CA MET A 511 44.19 -15.42 32.60
C MET A 511 43.43 -16.74 32.85
N THR A 512 42.42 -16.95 32.16
CA THR A 512 42.36 -17.71 30.89
C THR A 512 41.06 -17.38 30.14
#